data_daeff546f2cd04cf2235840f09135d8a
#
_entry.id   daeff546f2cd04cf2235840f09135d8a
#
_cell.length_a   1.000
_cell.length_b   1.000
_cell.length_c   1.000
_cell.angle_alpha   90.00
_cell.angle_beta   90.00
_cell.angle_gamma   90.00
#
_symmetry.space_group_name_H-M   'P 1'
#
loop_
_entity.id
_entity.type
_entity.pdbx_description
1 polymer ?
#
loop_
_entity_poly.entity_id
_entity_poly.type
_entity_poly.pdbx_seq_one_letter_code
_entity_poly.pdbx_strand_id
1 'polypeptide(L)'
;MAKIEFKNVGHSYDLSTKNPVYALEPFSLSWENGGRYALLGPSGCGKTTMLNIMSGLVTPSEGNVFFDDQNITSVKTEQRNIAQVFQFPVIYNTMSVYDNLAFPLKCRNFNESQIRTKVNEVAEILNLSSFLDMGAKGLTADQKQLISLGRGLVREDVAAILMDEPLTVIDPDLKFKLRRKLKEINSKYKTTLIYVTHDQNEAMTFAEKIIVMDSGQIVQSGAPQELFERPSTSFVAYFIGTPAMNIYRCSIDNNELVLGRCKLKIDKNLDQIKSQHLKVGIRSEFIELSDKPQENSILVKIKTNEDFGNYILLTCEFDNFEIKVKIKRDQSIPSETPYLILPKSRLCLYENEKLIN
;
A
#
# COMPACT_ATOMS: atom_id res chain seq x y z
N MET A 1 14.78 -4.32 -18.18
CA MET A 1 13.80 -3.71 -17.26
C MET A 1 12.93 -2.79 -18.09
N ALA A 2 11.65 -2.70 -17.79
CA ALA A 2 10.71 -2.05 -18.68
C ALA A 2 9.81 -1.06 -17.93
N LYS A 3 9.39 0.01 -18.59
CA LYS A 3 8.23 0.81 -18.24
C LYS A 3 6.99 -0.06 -18.46
N ILE A 4 6.04 -0.06 -17.53
CA ILE A 4 4.83 -0.88 -17.60
C ILE A 4 3.63 0.05 -17.74
N GLU A 5 2.84 -0.13 -18.80
CA GLU A 5 1.65 0.67 -19.03
C GLU A 5 0.41 -0.22 -19.21
N PHE A 6 -0.65 0.17 -18.54
CA PHE A 6 -2.00 -0.33 -18.74
C PHE A 6 -2.79 0.74 -19.51
N LYS A 7 -3.40 0.38 -20.63
CA LYS A 7 -4.23 1.31 -21.42
C LYS A 7 -5.66 0.76 -21.50
N ASN A 8 -6.55 1.39 -20.72
CA ASN A 8 -7.96 1.03 -20.60
C ASN A 8 -8.19 -0.46 -20.28
N VAL A 9 -7.39 -1.00 -19.36
CA VAL A 9 -7.44 -2.41 -18.99
C VAL A 9 -8.58 -2.65 -18.02
N GLY A 10 -9.47 -3.57 -18.37
CA GLY A 10 -10.55 -4.07 -17.52
C GLY A 10 -10.65 -5.59 -17.57
N HIS A 11 -11.17 -6.20 -16.52
CA HIS A 11 -11.34 -7.65 -16.47
C HIS A 11 -12.54 -8.08 -15.66
N SER A 12 -13.34 -8.95 -16.25
CA SER A 12 -14.37 -9.74 -15.60
C SER A 12 -14.13 -11.22 -15.86
N TYR A 13 -14.25 -12.03 -14.84
CA TYR A 13 -14.15 -13.50 -14.96
C TYR A 13 -15.40 -14.14 -15.58
N ASP A 14 -16.52 -13.40 -15.60
CA ASP A 14 -17.76 -13.86 -16.23
C ASP A 14 -18.37 -12.76 -17.10
N LEU A 15 -18.10 -12.83 -18.39
CA LEU A 15 -18.66 -11.94 -19.42
C LEU A 15 -19.99 -12.47 -20.00
N SER A 16 -20.44 -13.65 -19.58
CA SER A 16 -21.66 -14.29 -20.13
C SER A 16 -22.95 -13.69 -19.60
N THR A 17 -22.88 -12.91 -18.52
CA THR A 17 -24.03 -12.26 -17.89
C THR A 17 -24.35 -10.92 -18.56
N LYS A 18 -25.64 -10.52 -18.52
CA LYS A 18 -26.05 -9.19 -19.05
C LYS A 18 -25.40 -8.00 -18.31
N ASN A 19 -24.99 -8.20 -17.06
CA ASN A 19 -24.30 -7.23 -16.22
C ASN A 19 -23.05 -7.91 -15.64
N PRO A 20 -21.92 -7.97 -16.34
CA PRO A 20 -20.71 -8.60 -15.83
C PRO A 20 -20.18 -7.86 -14.60
N VAL A 21 -19.80 -8.62 -13.58
CA VAL A 21 -19.11 -8.06 -12.41
C VAL A 21 -17.64 -7.96 -12.73
N TYR A 22 -17.12 -6.77 -12.71
CA TYR A 22 -15.71 -6.51 -12.96
C TYR A 22 -14.87 -6.80 -11.71
N ALA A 23 -13.88 -7.65 -11.88
CA ALA A 23 -12.79 -7.80 -10.90
C ALA A 23 -11.81 -6.63 -10.97
N LEU A 24 -11.71 -6.01 -12.16
CA LEU A 24 -11.00 -4.75 -12.42
C LEU A 24 -11.85 -3.93 -13.38
N GLU A 25 -12.34 -2.79 -12.92
CA GLU A 25 -12.95 -1.77 -13.76
C GLU A 25 -11.90 -1.21 -14.73
N PRO A 26 -12.28 -0.75 -15.93
CA PRO A 26 -11.37 -0.21 -16.91
C PRO A 26 -10.52 0.95 -16.33
N PHE A 27 -9.20 0.80 -16.39
CA PHE A 27 -8.26 1.80 -15.89
C PHE A 27 -7.06 1.99 -16.83
N SER A 28 -6.38 3.13 -16.67
CA SER A 28 -5.08 3.38 -17.28
C SER A 28 -4.08 3.78 -16.22
N LEU A 29 -2.88 3.16 -16.24
CA LEU A 29 -1.84 3.35 -15.24
C LEU A 29 -0.47 3.16 -15.89
N SER A 30 0.51 3.94 -15.44
CA SER A 30 1.89 3.82 -15.88
C SER A 30 2.84 3.71 -14.69
N TRP A 31 3.80 2.79 -14.79
CA TRP A 31 4.90 2.60 -13.84
C TRP A 31 6.22 2.77 -14.57
N GLU A 32 7.04 3.67 -14.05
CA GLU A 32 8.36 3.90 -14.61
C GLU A 32 9.32 2.76 -14.26
N ASN A 33 10.29 2.55 -15.12
CA ASN A 33 11.34 1.56 -14.94
C ASN A 33 12.13 1.81 -13.66
N GLY A 34 12.43 0.74 -12.93
CA GLY A 34 13.27 0.77 -11.73
C GLY A 34 12.60 1.31 -10.46
N GLY A 35 11.31 1.64 -10.53
CA GLY A 35 10.55 2.13 -9.38
C GLY A 35 10.10 1.02 -8.41
N ARG A 36 9.73 1.43 -7.20
CA ARG A 36 9.08 0.57 -6.20
C ARG A 36 7.61 0.99 -6.06
N TYR A 37 6.73 0.07 -6.39
CA TYR A 37 5.28 0.29 -6.39
C TYR A 37 4.62 -0.65 -5.40
N ALA A 38 3.56 -0.18 -4.72
CA ALA A 38 2.70 -1.04 -3.93
C ALA A 38 1.26 -0.98 -4.43
N LEU A 39 0.61 -2.15 -4.52
CA LEU A 39 -0.84 -2.26 -4.65
C LEU A 39 -1.42 -2.51 -3.27
N LEU A 40 -2.23 -1.60 -2.79
CA LEU A 40 -2.80 -1.61 -1.45
C LEU A 40 -4.33 -1.55 -1.53
N GLY A 41 -5.01 -2.35 -0.74
CA GLY A 41 -6.48 -2.34 -0.67
C GLY A 41 -7.04 -3.55 0.06
N PRO A 42 -8.34 -3.58 0.34
CA PRO A 42 -9.01 -4.70 0.98
C PRO A 42 -8.86 -6.01 0.20
N SER A 43 -9.09 -7.15 0.87
CA SER A 43 -9.13 -8.44 0.19
C SER A 43 -10.24 -8.45 -0.86
N GLY A 44 -9.95 -9.03 -2.04
CA GLY A 44 -10.91 -9.12 -3.14
C GLY A 44 -11.06 -7.86 -4.00
N CYS A 45 -10.30 -6.78 -3.76
CA CYS A 45 -10.41 -5.55 -4.57
C CYS A 45 -9.68 -5.60 -5.94
N GLY A 46 -9.15 -6.76 -6.38
CA GLY A 46 -8.58 -6.92 -7.72
C GLY A 46 -7.04 -6.90 -7.80
N LYS A 47 -6.29 -6.76 -6.69
CA LYS A 47 -4.81 -6.67 -6.68
C LYS A 47 -4.13 -7.87 -7.35
N THR A 48 -4.47 -9.09 -6.94
CA THR A 48 -3.94 -10.33 -7.54
C THR A 48 -4.35 -10.48 -9.00
N THR A 49 -5.56 -10.05 -9.38
CA THR A 49 -6.01 -10.04 -10.79
C THR A 49 -5.13 -9.12 -11.63
N MET A 50 -4.79 -7.92 -11.14
CA MET A 50 -3.88 -6.99 -11.83
C MET A 50 -2.47 -7.62 -12.00
N LEU A 51 -1.93 -8.27 -10.96
CA LEU A 51 -0.66 -9.01 -11.08
C LEU A 51 -0.73 -10.13 -12.12
N ASN A 52 -1.81 -10.90 -12.12
CA ASN A 52 -1.99 -12.02 -13.04
C ASN A 52 -2.15 -11.55 -14.50
N ILE A 53 -2.78 -10.40 -14.72
CA ILE A 53 -2.83 -9.77 -16.05
C ILE A 53 -1.42 -9.34 -16.49
N MET A 54 -0.65 -8.74 -15.61
CA MET A 54 0.71 -8.29 -15.88
C MET A 54 1.65 -9.46 -16.20
N SER A 55 1.55 -10.54 -15.45
CA SER A 55 2.35 -11.76 -15.69
C SER A 55 1.88 -12.59 -16.87
N GLY A 56 0.67 -12.36 -17.39
CA GLY A 56 0.08 -13.12 -18.49
C GLY A 56 -0.57 -14.44 -18.07
N LEU A 57 -0.81 -14.62 -16.78
CA LEU A 57 -1.62 -15.73 -16.26
C LEU A 57 -3.10 -15.51 -16.53
N VAL A 58 -3.51 -14.25 -16.66
CA VAL A 58 -4.86 -13.85 -17.03
C VAL A 58 -4.77 -12.87 -18.22
N THR A 59 -5.57 -13.11 -19.25
CA THR A 59 -5.75 -12.14 -20.35
C THR A 59 -6.84 -11.17 -19.94
N PRO A 60 -6.62 -9.84 -20.03
CA PRO A 60 -7.67 -8.87 -19.68
C PRO A 60 -8.85 -9.01 -20.62
N SER A 61 -10.04 -8.69 -20.13
CA SER A 61 -11.27 -8.69 -20.97
C SER A 61 -11.28 -7.56 -21.98
N GLU A 62 -10.62 -6.46 -21.63
CA GLU A 62 -10.49 -5.28 -22.51
C GLU A 62 -9.19 -4.53 -22.21
N GLY A 63 -8.80 -3.65 -23.17
CA GLY A 63 -7.59 -2.86 -23.07
C GLY A 63 -6.30 -3.62 -23.36
N ASN A 64 -5.18 -2.96 -23.14
CA ASN A 64 -3.87 -3.49 -23.51
C ASN A 64 -2.82 -3.20 -22.43
N VAL A 65 -1.85 -4.14 -22.30
CA VAL A 65 -0.68 -4.01 -21.42
C VAL A 65 0.56 -3.86 -22.30
N PHE A 66 1.41 -2.90 -21.94
CA PHE A 66 2.67 -2.63 -22.64
C PHE A 66 3.86 -2.74 -21.69
N PHE A 67 4.96 -3.31 -22.20
CA PHE A 67 6.28 -3.19 -21.59
C PHE A 67 7.14 -2.35 -22.54
N ASP A 68 7.59 -1.17 -22.07
CA ASP A 68 8.09 -0.11 -22.93
C ASP A 68 7.02 0.20 -24.02
N ASP A 69 7.37 0.15 -25.29
CA ASP A 69 6.44 0.38 -26.39
C ASP A 69 5.84 -0.92 -26.96
N GLN A 70 6.21 -2.07 -26.40
CA GLN A 70 5.76 -3.37 -26.88
C GLN A 70 4.43 -3.77 -26.25
N ASN A 71 3.39 -3.99 -27.06
CA ASN A 71 2.15 -4.60 -26.57
C ASN A 71 2.36 -6.07 -26.22
N ILE A 72 2.19 -6.40 -24.93
CA ILE A 72 2.40 -7.76 -24.41
C ILE A 72 1.09 -8.45 -24.05
N THR A 73 -0.05 -7.89 -24.36
CA THR A 73 -1.37 -8.40 -23.91
C THR A 73 -1.58 -9.87 -24.26
N SER A 74 -1.22 -10.27 -25.50
CA SER A 74 -1.33 -11.66 -25.98
C SER A 74 -0.04 -12.47 -25.86
N VAL A 75 1.05 -11.87 -25.32
CA VAL A 75 2.34 -12.56 -25.14
C VAL A 75 2.23 -13.56 -24.00
N LYS A 76 2.71 -14.78 -24.21
CA LYS A 76 2.68 -15.85 -23.20
C LYS A 76 3.56 -15.52 -22.00
N THR A 77 3.20 -16.01 -20.81
CA THR A 77 3.87 -15.76 -19.54
C THR A 77 5.38 -16.00 -19.59
N GLU A 78 5.83 -17.09 -20.20
CA GLU A 78 7.26 -17.44 -20.31
C GLU A 78 8.08 -16.44 -21.12
N GLN A 79 7.44 -15.68 -22.01
CA GLN A 79 8.08 -14.71 -22.89
C GLN A 79 8.06 -13.26 -22.33
N ARG A 80 7.27 -13.00 -21.27
CA ARG A 80 7.14 -11.67 -20.68
C ARG A 80 8.35 -11.26 -19.82
N ASN A 81 9.26 -12.17 -19.57
CA ASN A 81 10.45 -11.96 -18.76
C ASN A 81 10.17 -11.32 -17.38
N ILE A 82 9.16 -11.84 -16.66
CA ILE A 82 8.77 -11.43 -15.31
C ILE A 82 9.21 -12.49 -14.30
N ALA A 83 9.53 -12.07 -13.09
CA ALA A 83 9.58 -12.96 -11.93
C ALA A 83 8.34 -12.70 -11.06
N GLN A 84 7.63 -13.77 -10.69
CA GLN A 84 6.48 -13.68 -9.79
C GLN A 84 6.73 -14.49 -8.52
N VAL A 85 6.51 -13.84 -7.39
CA VAL A 85 6.52 -14.44 -6.05
C VAL A 85 5.08 -14.49 -5.57
N PHE A 86 4.60 -15.70 -5.31
CA PHE A 86 3.22 -15.92 -4.88
C PHE A 86 3.08 -15.85 -3.37
N GLN A 87 1.87 -15.64 -2.90
CA GLN A 87 1.51 -15.59 -1.47
C GLN A 87 1.94 -16.87 -0.73
N PHE A 88 1.75 -18.05 -1.37
CA PHE A 88 2.27 -19.32 -0.86
C PHE A 88 3.58 -19.68 -1.55
N PRO A 89 4.56 -20.25 -0.81
CA PRO A 89 5.87 -20.55 -1.38
C PRO A 89 5.80 -21.59 -2.49
N VAL A 90 6.26 -21.22 -3.68
CA VAL A 90 6.38 -22.12 -4.83
C VAL A 90 7.84 -22.55 -4.96
N ILE A 91 8.16 -23.76 -4.46
CA ILE A 91 9.51 -24.32 -4.44
C ILE A 91 9.50 -25.79 -4.89
N TYR A 92 10.66 -26.28 -5.29
CA TYR A 92 10.85 -27.72 -5.58
C TYR A 92 11.33 -28.44 -4.31
N ASN A 93 10.43 -29.19 -3.67
CA ASN A 93 10.72 -29.91 -2.41
C ASN A 93 11.79 -31.00 -2.56
N THR A 94 12.03 -31.50 -3.78
CA THR A 94 13.03 -32.53 -4.10
C THR A 94 14.44 -31.96 -4.30
N MET A 95 14.58 -30.64 -4.32
CA MET A 95 15.85 -29.94 -4.54
C MET A 95 16.40 -29.37 -3.22
N SER A 96 17.71 -29.11 -3.21
CA SER A 96 18.34 -28.33 -2.14
C SER A 96 17.89 -26.85 -2.21
N VAL A 97 18.22 -26.07 -1.18
CA VAL A 97 18.03 -24.60 -1.21
C VAL A 97 18.84 -24.02 -2.36
N TYR A 98 20.11 -24.42 -2.50
CA TYR A 98 20.98 -23.98 -3.58
C TYR A 98 20.36 -24.25 -4.96
N ASP A 99 19.90 -25.48 -5.20
CA ASP A 99 19.30 -25.84 -6.49
C ASP A 99 18.00 -25.11 -6.79
N ASN A 100 17.17 -24.84 -5.78
CA ASN A 100 15.99 -24.01 -5.94
C ASN A 100 16.34 -22.59 -6.40
N LEU A 101 17.34 -21.96 -5.77
CA LEU A 101 17.84 -20.63 -6.15
C LEU A 101 18.52 -20.63 -7.52
N ALA A 102 19.29 -21.67 -7.82
CA ALA A 102 20.02 -21.82 -9.09
C ALA A 102 19.10 -22.12 -10.28
N PHE A 103 17.97 -22.76 -10.06
CA PHE A 103 17.08 -23.28 -11.10
C PHE A 103 16.70 -22.23 -12.17
N PRO A 104 16.25 -21.01 -11.81
CA PRO A 104 15.89 -20.00 -12.80
C PRO A 104 17.07 -19.58 -13.70
N LEU A 105 18.29 -19.62 -13.20
CA LEU A 105 19.51 -19.28 -13.94
C LEU A 105 19.95 -20.45 -14.83
N LYS A 106 19.86 -21.70 -14.32
CA LYS A 106 20.13 -22.91 -15.12
C LYS A 106 19.22 -22.98 -16.35
N CYS A 107 17.93 -22.67 -16.20
CA CYS A 107 16.96 -22.63 -17.31
C CYS A 107 17.28 -21.56 -18.37
N ARG A 108 18.17 -20.60 -18.06
CA ARG A 108 18.62 -19.53 -18.96
C ARG A 108 20.05 -19.72 -19.45
N ASN A 109 20.62 -20.90 -19.24
CA ASN A 109 21.96 -21.27 -19.70
C ASN A 109 23.09 -20.39 -19.14
N PHE A 110 22.93 -19.83 -17.91
CA PHE A 110 24.04 -19.19 -17.20
C PHE A 110 25.12 -20.23 -16.89
N ASN A 111 26.39 -19.81 -16.88
CA ASN A 111 27.47 -20.71 -16.52
C ASN A 111 27.53 -20.92 -14.99
N GLU A 112 28.16 -22.02 -14.56
CA GLU A 112 28.21 -22.41 -13.13
C GLU A 112 28.85 -21.34 -12.22
N SER A 113 29.85 -20.61 -12.70
CA SER A 113 30.49 -19.53 -11.94
C SER A 113 29.53 -18.38 -11.68
N GLN A 114 28.79 -17.95 -12.69
CA GLN A 114 27.75 -16.91 -12.59
C GLN A 114 26.63 -17.34 -11.64
N ILE A 115 26.15 -18.59 -11.80
CA ILE A 115 25.11 -19.14 -10.94
C ILE A 115 25.56 -19.11 -9.48
N ARG A 116 26.74 -19.63 -9.18
CA ARG A 116 27.30 -19.69 -7.82
C ARG A 116 27.41 -18.30 -7.19
N THR A 117 27.92 -17.32 -7.94
CA THR A 117 28.03 -15.93 -7.45
C THR A 117 26.66 -15.36 -7.10
N LYS A 118 25.67 -15.47 -8.00
CA LYS A 118 24.33 -14.94 -7.80
C LYS A 118 23.57 -15.63 -6.67
N VAL A 119 23.65 -16.97 -6.61
CA VAL A 119 23.01 -17.73 -5.54
C VAL A 119 23.57 -17.35 -4.18
N ASN A 120 24.90 -17.25 -4.04
CA ASN A 120 25.53 -16.86 -2.78
C ASN A 120 25.14 -15.42 -2.37
N GLU A 121 25.12 -14.46 -3.30
CA GLU A 121 24.70 -13.09 -3.03
C GLU A 121 23.26 -13.02 -2.51
N VAL A 122 22.34 -13.70 -3.18
CA VAL A 122 20.92 -13.71 -2.78
C VAL A 122 20.71 -14.50 -1.48
N ALA A 123 21.45 -15.59 -1.29
CA ALA A 123 21.39 -16.37 -0.05
C ALA A 123 21.88 -15.55 1.16
N GLU A 124 22.93 -14.74 1.00
CA GLU A 124 23.40 -13.84 2.05
C GLU A 124 22.34 -12.77 2.39
N ILE A 125 21.76 -12.13 1.36
CA ILE A 125 20.69 -11.13 1.54
C ILE A 125 19.51 -11.69 2.31
N LEU A 126 19.12 -12.95 2.02
CA LEU A 126 17.95 -13.60 2.60
C LEU A 126 18.27 -14.43 3.86
N ASN A 127 19.49 -14.39 4.38
CA ASN A 127 19.97 -15.21 5.49
C ASN A 127 19.76 -16.73 5.26
N LEU A 128 19.96 -17.17 4.01
CA LEU A 128 19.84 -18.59 3.61
C LEU A 128 21.20 -19.28 3.45
N SER A 129 22.33 -18.60 3.65
CA SER A 129 23.67 -19.13 3.38
C SER A 129 23.97 -20.44 4.11
N SER A 130 23.55 -20.56 5.38
CA SER A 130 23.74 -21.78 6.19
C SER A 130 22.81 -22.93 5.80
N PHE A 131 21.82 -22.70 4.95
CA PHE A 131 20.84 -23.68 4.54
C PHE A 131 21.04 -24.18 3.10
N LEU A 132 22.02 -23.65 2.36
CA LEU A 132 22.17 -23.89 0.90
C LEU A 132 22.19 -25.37 0.54
N ASP A 133 22.88 -26.21 1.32
CA ASP A 133 23.00 -27.65 1.06
C ASP A 133 21.84 -28.47 1.61
N MET A 134 20.91 -27.85 2.36
CA MET A 134 19.76 -28.55 2.95
C MET A 134 18.68 -28.79 1.92
N GLY A 135 18.00 -29.95 2.01
CA GLY A 135 16.81 -30.25 1.21
C GLY A 135 15.63 -29.36 1.62
N ALA A 136 14.95 -28.79 0.63
CA ALA A 136 13.87 -27.84 0.87
C ALA A 136 12.63 -28.44 1.58
N LYS A 137 12.45 -29.75 1.54
CA LYS A 137 11.30 -30.45 2.16
C LYS A 137 11.23 -30.24 3.67
N GLY A 138 12.37 -30.21 4.38
CA GLY A 138 12.46 -30.13 5.86
C GLY A 138 12.43 -28.72 6.43
N LEU A 139 12.30 -27.69 5.60
CA LEU A 139 12.36 -26.29 6.03
C LEU A 139 11.01 -25.78 6.53
N THR A 140 11.06 -24.72 7.36
CA THR A 140 9.88 -24.01 7.86
C THR A 140 9.15 -23.23 6.76
N ALA A 141 7.93 -22.77 7.01
CA ALA A 141 7.13 -22.05 6.02
C ALA A 141 7.79 -20.71 5.62
N ASP A 142 8.35 -20.00 6.59
CA ASP A 142 9.09 -18.75 6.38
C ASP A 142 10.36 -18.97 5.54
N GLN A 143 11.16 -20.01 5.85
CA GLN A 143 12.33 -20.37 5.04
C GLN A 143 11.95 -20.72 3.60
N LYS A 144 10.86 -21.48 3.40
CA LYS A 144 10.34 -21.77 2.05
C LYS A 144 9.91 -20.52 1.31
N GLN A 145 9.29 -19.56 2.00
CA GLN A 145 8.91 -18.29 1.41
C GLN A 145 10.15 -17.45 1.02
N LEU A 146 11.20 -17.46 1.84
CA LEU A 146 12.48 -16.83 1.49
C LEU A 146 13.11 -17.44 0.25
N ILE A 147 13.04 -18.77 0.08
CA ILE A 147 13.51 -19.44 -1.14
C ILE A 147 12.67 -19.00 -2.35
N SER A 148 11.34 -18.95 -2.20
CA SER A 148 10.44 -18.50 -3.28
C SER A 148 10.78 -17.05 -3.70
N LEU A 149 11.01 -16.16 -2.74
CA LEU A 149 11.49 -14.79 -2.98
C LEU A 149 12.86 -14.77 -3.66
N GLY A 150 13.81 -15.58 -3.18
CA GLY A 150 15.15 -15.70 -3.72
C GLY A 150 15.16 -16.14 -5.18
N ARG A 151 14.28 -17.06 -5.58
CA ARG A 151 14.12 -17.50 -6.98
C ARG A 151 13.73 -16.35 -7.92
N GLY A 152 13.01 -15.35 -7.41
CA GLY A 152 12.74 -14.12 -8.16
C GLY A 152 13.94 -13.18 -8.22
N LEU A 153 14.63 -13.00 -7.08
CA LEU A 153 15.72 -12.04 -6.92
C LEU A 153 17.02 -12.43 -7.61
N VAL A 154 17.28 -13.73 -7.82
CA VAL A 154 18.48 -14.18 -8.59
C VAL A 154 18.45 -13.73 -10.05
N ARG A 155 17.30 -13.31 -10.55
CA ARG A 155 17.09 -12.86 -11.93
C ARG A 155 17.21 -11.34 -12.02
N GLU A 156 18.33 -10.86 -12.52
CA GLU A 156 18.58 -9.42 -12.72
C GLU A 156 18.06 -8.88 -14.06
N ASP A 157 17.78 -9.76 -15.01
CA ASP A 157 17.38 -9.45 -16.39
C ASP A 157 15.87 -9.28 -16.56
N VAL A 158 15.10 -9.35 -15.47
CA VAL A 158 13.63 -9.29 -15.54
C VAL A 158 13.09 -7.89 -15.80
N ALA A 159 11.97 -7.82 -16.51
CA ALA A 159 11.21 -6.59 -16.70
C ALA A 159 10.70 -6.02 -15.37
N ALA A 160 10.18 -6.91 -14.51
CA ALA A 160 9.75 -6.59 -13.16
C ALA A 160 9.72 -7.83 -12.25
N ILE A 161 9.78 -7.62 -10.94
CA ILE A 161 9.49 -8.64 -9.92
C ILE A 161 8.14 -8.30 -9.30
N LEU A 162 7.19 -9.21 -9.48
CA LEU A 162 5.83 -9.13 -8.94
C LEU A 162 5.77 -9.95 -7.65
N MET A 163 5.31 -9.35 -6.57
CA MET A 163 5.28 -9.98 -5.25
C MET A 163 3.85 -9.89 -4.69
N ASP A 164 3.15 -11.03 -4.63
CA ASP A 164 1.79 -11.10 -4.07
C ASP A 164 1.87 -11.51 -2.60
N GLU A 165 1.68 -10.57 -1.71
CA GLU A 165 1.76 -10.71 -0.24
C GLU A 165 2.99 -11.54 0.23
N PRO A 166 4.21 -11.22 -0.23
CA PRO A 166 5.37 -12.12 -0.12
C PRO A 166 5.86 -12.34 1.31
N LEU A 167 5.47 -11.50 2.25
CA LEU A 167 5.95 -11.53 3.63
C LEU A 167 4.89 -11.95 4.65
N THR A 168 3.70 -12.38 4.24
CA THR A 168 2.56 -12.65 5.14
C THR A 168 2.89 -13.69 6.21
N VAL A 169 3.62 -14.75 5.87
CA VAL A 169 3.98 -15.84 6.79
C VAL A 169 5.29 -15.60 7.55
N ILE A 170 5.94 -14.46 7.37
CA ILE A 170 7.27 -14.16 7.91
C ILE A 170 7.14 -13.38 9.24
N ASP A 171 8.07 -13.65 10.16
CA ASP A 171 8.19 -12.96 11.45
C ASP A 171 8.32 -11.44 11.28
N PRO A 172 7.68 -10.60 12.14
CA PRO A 172 7.68 -9.14 12.02
C PRO A 172 9.07 -8.49 11.96
N ASP A 173 10.03 -8.96 12.75
CA ASP A 173 11.41 -8.42 12.76
C ASP A 173 12.12 -8.73 11.44
N LEU A 174 11.90 -9.94 10.92
CA LEU A 174 12.46 -10.36 9.65
C LEU A 174 11.79 -9.63 8.48
N LYS A 175 10.46 -9.37 8.54
CA LYS A 175 9.74 -8.55 7.55
C LYS A 175 10.39 -7.18 7.38
N PHE A 176 10.68 -6.50 8.49
CA PHE A 176 11.31 -5.17 8.45
C PHE A 176 12.68 -5.21 7.75
N LYS A 177 13.54 -6.18 8.14
CA LYS A 177 14.87 -6.37 7.53
C LYS A 177 14.78 -6.67 6.04
N LEU A 178 13.86 -7.56 5.64
CA LEU A 178 13.67 -7.94 4.23
C LEU A 178 13.18 -6.77 3.38
N ARG A 179 12.20 -5.97 3.84
CA ARG A 179 11.79 -4.77 3.10
C ARG A 179 12.94 -3.80 2.87
N ARG A 180 13.79 -3.62 3.88
CA ARG A 180 15.00 -2.79 3.74
C ARG A 180 15.95 -3.37 2.70
N LYS A 181 16.19 -4.69 2.73
CA LYS A 181 17.03 -5.37 1.75
C LYS A 181 16.48 -5.30 0.33
N LEU A 182 15.17 -5.45 0.15
CA LEU A 182 14.53 -5.27 -1.16
C LEU A 182 14.73 -3.84 -1.70
N LYS A 183 14.70 -2.82 -0.84
CA LYS A 183 15.02 -1.44 -1.24
C LYS A 183 16.49 -1.29 -1.67
N GLU A 184 17.43 -1.91 -0.95
CA GLU A 184 18.85 -1.92 -1.31
C GLU A 184 19.07 -2.60 -2.68
N ILE A 185 18.43 -3.76 -2.92
CA ILE A 185 18.46 -4.46 -4.21
C ILE A 185 17.91 -3.59 -5.33
N ASN A 186 16.73 -2.97 -5.13
CA ASN A 186 16.16 -2.07 -6.12
C ASN A 186 17.10 -0.90 -6.43
N SER A 187 17.70 -0.29 -5.41
CA SER A 187 18.65 0.83 -5.60
C SER A 187 19.88 0.41 -6.36
N LYS A 188 20.42 -0.81 -6.11
CA LYS A 188 21.61 -1.37 -6.76
C LYS A 188 21.37 -1.76 -8.21
N TYR A 189 20.28 -2.50 -8.46
CA TYR A 189 20.02 -3.12 -9.77
C TYR A 189 18.97 -2.38 -10.60
N LYS A 190 18.32 -1.36 -10.03
CA LYS A 190 17.23 -0.59 -10.67
C LYS A 190 16.06 -1.45 -11.12
N THR A 191 15.85 -2.61 -10.48
CA THR A 191 14.78 -3.55 -10.83
C THR A 191 13.42 -2.97 -10.42
N THR A 192 12.45 -2.99 -11.33
CA THR A 192 11.07 -2.61 -11.00
C THR A 192 10.47 -3.63 -10.04
N LEU A 193 10.05 -3.18 -8.86
CA LEU A 193 9.45 -4.01 -7.83
C LEU A 193 7.99 -3.61 -7.63
N ILE A 194 7.09 -4.60 -7.73
CA ILE A 194 5.66 -4.40 -7.52
C ILE A 194 5.24 -5.30 -6.36
N TYR A 195 4.81 -4.68 -5.28
CA TYR A 195 4.51 -5.29 -4.01
C TYR A 195 3.02 -5.20 -3.71
N VAL A 196 2.33 -6.32 -3.67
CA VAL A 196 0.93 -6.38 -3.25
C VAL A 196 0.87 -6.68 -1.76
N THR A 197 0.09 -5.92 -1.03
CA THR A 197 -0.18 -6.14 0.38
C THR A 197 -1.54 -5.56 0.78
N HIS A 198 -2.09 -6.06 1.88
CA HIS A 198 -3.21 -5.43 2.59
C HIS A 198 -2.72 -4.64 3.83
N ASP A 199 -1.43 -4.74 4.18
CA ASP A 199 -0.82 -4.00 5.29
C ASP A 199 -0.31 -2.63 4.80
N GLN A 200 -0.97 -1.57 5.29
CA GLN A 200 -0.59 -0.20 4.96
C GLN A 200 0.83 0.16 5.41
N ASN A 201 1.32 -0.37 6.55
CA ASN A 201 2.68 -0.08 7.03
C ASN A 201 3.73 -0.67 6.09
N GLU A 202 3.45 -1.85 5.51
CA GLU A 202 4.31 -2.43 4.49
C GLU A 202 4.36 -1.54 3.25
N ALA A 203 3.20 -1.16 2.70
CA ALA A 203 3.11 -0.30 1.53
C ALA A 203 3.78 1.07 1.75
N MET A 204 3.43 1.76 2.85
CA MET A 204 3.93 3.10 3.19
C MET A 204 5.44 3.14 3.40
N THR A 205 6.03 2.06 3.95
CA THR A 205 7.46 2.00 4.22
C THR A 205 8.28 1.48 3.05
N PHE A 206 7.68 0.76 2.11
CA PHE A 206 8.36 0.13 0.98
C PHE A 206 8.34 0.99 -0.29
N ALA A 207 7.16 1.46 -0.68
CA ALA A 207 6.91 2.00 -2.02
C ALA A 207 7.32 3.47 -2.17
N GLU A 208 7.69 3.84 -3.39
CA GLU A 208 7.80 5.24 -3.84
C GLU A 208 6.43 5.77 -4.26
N LYS A 209 5.61 4.88 -4.82
CA LYS A 209 4.24 5.19 -5.24
C LYS A 209 3.32 4.03 -4.86
N ILE A 210 2.21 4.35 -4.21
CA ILE A 210 1.19 3.39 -3.79
C ILE A 210 -0.04 3.59 -4.67
N ILE A 211 -0.62 2.48 -5.11
CA ILE A 211 -1.88 2.44 -5.81
C ILE A 211 -2.91 1.87 -4.84
N VAL A 212 -3.82 2.71 -4.37
CA VAL A 212 -4.92 2.30 -3.50
C VAL A 212 -6.08 1.83 -4.36
N MET A 213 -6.52 0.60 -4.10
CA MET A 213 -7.60 -0.06 -4.83
C MET A 213 -8.77 -0.36 -3.90
N ASP A 214 -9.97 -0.20 -4.42
CA ASP A 214 -11.21 -0.65 -3.79
C ASP A 214 -12.20 -1.12 -4.86
N SER A 215 -12.85 -2.27 -4.61
CA SER A 215 -13.95 -2.81 -5.44
C SER A 215 -13.64 -2.80 -6.94
N GLY A 216 -12.44 -3.23 -7.33
CA GLY A 216 -11.98 -3.29 -8.73
C GLY A 216 -11.50 -1.96 -9.32
N GLN A 217 -11.55 -0.86 -8.56
CA GLN A 217 -11.17 0.47 -9.02
C GLN A 217 -9.84 0.94 -8.41
N ILE A 218 -9.10 1.76 -9.16
CA ILE A 218 -8.00 2.55 -8.62
C ILE A 218 -8.59 3.82 -8.03
N VAL A 219 -8.58 3.94 -6.70
CA VAL A 219 -9.17 5.08 -5.99
C VAL A 219 -8.21 6.27 -5.94
N GLN A 220 -6.93 5.99 -5.64
CA GLN A 220 -5.87 6.99 -5.63
C GLN A 220 -4.52 6.35 -5.92
N SER A 221 -3.64 7.10 -6.56
CA SER A 221 -2.25 6.73 -6.78
C SER A 221 -1.35 7.90 -6.47
N GLY A 222 -0.37 7.73 -5.58
CA GLY A 222 0.51 8.81 -5.15
C GLY A 222 1.64 8.36 -4.24
N ALA A 223 2.49 9.29 -3.84
CA ALA A 223 3.51 9.04 -2.81
C ALA A 223 2.86 8.74 -1.45
N PRO A 224 3.52 7.96 -0.57
CA PRO A 224 3.01 7.68 0.78
C PRO A 224 2.54 8.92 1.54
N GLN A 225 3.33 9.98 1.53
CA GLN A 225 3.00 11.24 2.20
C GLN A 225 1.73 11.89 1.64
N GLU A 226 1.57 11.90 0.31
CA GLU A 226 0.40 12.45 -0.37
C GLU A 226 -0.88 11.72 0.03
N LEU A 227 -0.85 10.37 0.04
CA LEU A 227 -1.99 9.54 0.46
C LEU A 227 -2.38 9.77 1.92
N PHE A 228 -1.40 10.04 2.78
CA PHE A 228 -1.63 10.31 4.19
C PHE A 228 -2.17 11.72 4.43
N GLU A 229 -1.53 12.74 3.85
CA GLU A 229 -1.87 14.14 4.12
C GLU A 229 -3.08 14.65 3.33
N ARG A 230 -3.23 14.16 2.08
CA ARG A 230 -4.28 14.62 1.13
C ARG A 230 -4.98 13.45 0.46
N PRO A 231 -5.69 12.61 1.23
CA PRO A 231 -6.46 11.50 0.66
C PRO A 231 -7.58 12.02 -0.22
N SER A 232 -7.62 11.54 -1.48
CA SER A 232 -8.56 12.03 -2.51
C SER A 232 -10.02 11.67 -2.24
N THR A 233 -10.25 10.66 -1.38
CA THR A 233 -11.59 10.23 -0.97
C THR A 233 -11.65 9.97 0.52
N SER A 234 -12.85 10.00 1.10
CA SER A 234 -13.06 9.61 2.49
C SER A 234 -12.69 8.15 2.74
N PHE A 235 -12.81 7.27 1.73
CA PHE A 235 -12.35 5.90 1.80
C PHE A 235 -10.83 5.84 2.04
N VAL A 236 -10.02 6.53 1.22
CA VAL A 236 -8.56 6.56 1.39
C VAL A 236 -8.18 7.20 2.73
N ALA A 237 -8.89 8.24 3.15
CA ALA A 237 -8.69 8.89 4.45
C ALA A 237 -8.91 7.94 5.63
N TYR A 238 -9.92 7.08 5.55
CA TYR A 238 -10.22 6.06 6.54
C TYR A 238 -9.24 4.88 6.46
N PHE A 239 -8.92 4.43 5.25
CA PHE A 239 -8.12 3.22 5.01
C PHE A 239 -6.63 3.42 5.31
N ILE A 240 -6.09 4.62 5.08
CA ILE A 240 -4.68 4.98 5.35
C ILE A 240 -4.56 5.62 6.74
N GLY A 241 -3.61 5.15 7.54
CA GLY A 241 -3.29 5.67 8.87
C GLY A 241 -3.88 4.83 10.01
N THR A 242 -3.16 4.79 11.14
CA THR A 242 -3.56 4.10 12.39
C THR A 242 -3.32 5.04 13.56
N PRO A 243 -4.40 5.56 14.18
CA PRO A 243 -5.81 5.35 13.83
C PRO A 243 -6.22 5.95 12.48
N ALA A 244 -7.38 5.54 11.97
CA ALA A 244 -7.99 6.16 10.80
C ALA A 244 -8.21 7.67 11.00
N MET A 245 -8.32 8.43 9.91
CA MET A 245 -8.67 9.85 9.98
C MET A 245 -10.01 10.05 10.69
N ASN A 246 -10.09 11.02 11.57
CA ASN A 246 -11.36 11.49 12.12
C ASN A 246 -12.16 12.14 11.01
N ILE A 247 -13.34 11.61 10.67
CA ILE A 247 -14.20 12.09 9.58
C ILE A 247 -15.61 12.26 10.09
N TYR A 248 -16.18 13.47 9.95
CA TYR A 248 -17.50 13.80 10.45
C TYR A 248 -18.34 14.50 9.39
N ARG A 249 -19.65 14.29 9.43
CA ARG A 249 -20.58 15.10 8.65
C ARG A 249 -20.57 16.53 9.16
N CYS A 250 -20.58 17.49 8.27
CA CYS A 250 -20.62 18.90 8.58
C CYS A 250 -21.57 19.64 7.63
N SER A 251 -21.90 20.85 7.98
CA SER A 251 -22.61 21.81 7.11
C SER A 251 -21.80 23.11 6.97
N ILE A 252 -22.27 24.00 6.12
CA ILE A 252 -21.65 25.32 5.95
C ILE A 252 -22.64 26.37 6.43
N ASP A 253 -22.16 27.30 7.24
CA ASP A 253 -22.88 28.48 7.68
C ASP A 253 -21.94 29.70 7.70
N ASN A 254 -22.27 30.75 6.96
CA ASN A 254 -21.49 32.00 6.88
C ASN A 254 -20.00 31.80 6.56
N ASN A 255 -19.71 30.94 5.55
CA ASN A 255 -18.34 30.60 5.11
C ASN A 255 -17.48 29.88 6.18
N GLU A 256 -18.11 29.24 7.16
CA GLU A 256 -17.49 28.41 8.17
C GLU A 256 -18.10 26.99 8.13
N LEU A 257 -17.30 25.97 8.47
CA LEU A 257 -17.79 24.61 8.64
C LEU A 257 -18.44 24.47 10.01
N VAL A 258 -19.64 23.91 10.06
CA VAL A 258 -20.38 23.65 11.30
C VAL A 258 -20.27 22.16 11.62
N LEU A 259 -19.59 21.85 12.74
CA LEU A 259 -19.47 20.52 13.31
C LEU A 259 -20.13 20.51 14.70
N GLY A 260 -21.32 19.90 14.83
CA GLY A 260 -22.09 19.98 16.06
C GLY A 260 -22.35 21.45 16.45
N ARG A 261 -21.92 21.84 17.65
CA ARG A 261 -22.03 23.23 18.15
C ARG A 261 -20.84 24.13 17.79
N CYS A 262 -19.79 23.59 17.15
CA CYS A 262 -18.59 24.34 16.82
C CYS A 262 -18.57 24.79 15.37
N LYS A 263 -17.99 25.98 15.17
CA LYS A 263 -17.68 26.53 13.85
C LYS A 263 -16.17 26.46 13.62
N LEU A 264 -15.78 25.95 12.46
CA LEU A 264 -14.39 25.76 12.06
C LEU A 264 -14.12 26.56 10.79
N LYS A 265 -13.04 27.33 10.81
CA LYS A 265 -12.53 28.03 9.62
C LYS A 265 -11.64 27.09 8.82
N ILE A 266 -11.72 27.19 7.51
CA ILE A 266 -10.87 26.46 6.57
C ILE A 266 -10.25 27.45 5.57
N ASP A 267 -9.07 27.11 5.06
CA ASP A 267 -8.36 27.97 4.08
C ASP A 267 -8.98 27.82 2.66
N LYS A 268 -10.31 27.93 2.57
CA LYS A 268 -11.06 27.81 1.31
C LYS A 268 -12.31 28.67 1.35
N ASN A 269 -12.66 29.24 0.20
CA ASN A 269 -13.96 29.88 0.01
C ASN A 269 -15.04 28.82 -0.15
N LEU A 270 -15.99 28.79 0.76
CA LEU A 270 -17.08 27.82 0.83
C LEU A 270 -18.36 28.28 0.11
N ASP A 271 -18.43 29.54 -0.39
CA ASP A 271 -19.66 30.13 -0.98
C ASP A 271 -20.18 29.35 -2.20
N GLN A 272 -19.31 28.65 -2.91
CA GLN A 272 -19.66 27.90 -4.11
C GLN A 272 -20.13 26.46 -3.83
N ILE A 273 -20.00 25.99 -2.59
CA ILE A 273 -20.33 24.62 -2.20
C ILE A 273 -21.78 24.58 -1.77
N LYS A 274 -22.63 23.88 -2.54
CA LYS A 274 -24.08 23.76 -2.31
C LYS A 274 -24.52 22.36 -1.86
N SER A 275 -23.60 21.43 -1.74
CA SER A 275 -23.90 20.04 -1.39
C SER A 275 -24.35 19.90 0.05
N GLN A 276 -25.33 19.01 0.28
CA GLN A 276 -25.75 18.58 1.63
C GLN A 276 -24.91 17.40 2.16
N HIS A 277 -24.04 16.80 1.32
CA HIS A 277 -23.23 15.64 1.67
C HIS A 277 -21.76 16.06 1.88
N LEU A 278 -21.55 16.85 2.92
CA LEU A 278 -20.23 17.34 3.29
C LEU A 278 -19.68 16.57 4.50
N LYS A 279 -18.38 16.28 4.45
CA LYS A 279 -17.63 15.73 5.58
C LYS A 279 -16.34 16.52 5.77
N VAL A 280 -15.99 16.77 7.02
CA VAL A 280 -14.69 17.32 7.41
C VAL A 280 -13.84 16.21 8.02
N GLY A 281 -12.58 16.13 7.63
CA GLY A 281 -11.61 15.17 8.11
C GLY A 281 -10.37 15.81 8.71
N ILE A 282 -9.80 15.19 9.74
CA ILE A 282 -8.50 15.55 10.30
C ILE A 282 -7.79 14.32 10.86
N ARG A 283 -6.47 14.21 10.63
CA ARG A 283 -5.63 13.17 11.22
C ARG A 283 -5.47 13.40 12.73
N SER A 284 -5.48 12.30 13.48
CA SER A 284 -5.26 12.32 14.93
C SER A 284 -3.91 12.92 15.32
N GLU A 285 -2.90 12.80 14.47
CA GLU A 285 -1.56 13.31 14.62
C GLU A 285 -1.46 14.85 14.45
N PHE A 286 -2.45 15.46 13.81
CA PHE A 286 -2.46 16.91 13.53
C PHE A 286 -3.32 17.71 14.52
N ILE A 287 -4.01 17.02 15.44
CA ILE A 287 -4.80 17.67 16.48
C ILE A 287 -3.88 18.01 17.66
N GLU A 288 -3.97 19.24 18.14
CA GLU A 288 -3.18 19.72 19.25
C GLU A 288 -4.05 19.90 20.51
N LEU A 289 -3.45 19.74 21.70
CA LEU A 289 -4.11 19.97 23.00
C LEU A 289 -3.80 21.37 23.51
N SER A 290 -4.79 22.01 24.13
CA SER A 290 -4.65 23.33 24.78
C SER A 290 -5.53 23.44 26.02
N ASP A 291 -5.07 24.22 27.02
CA ASP A 291 -5.84 24.56 28.22
C ASP A 291 -6.81 25.74 27.95
N LYS A 292 -6.59 26.46 26.84
CA LYS A 292 -7.33 27.70 26.55
C LYS A 292 -7.97 27.61 25.17
N PRO A 293 -9.13 28.27 25.00
CA PRO A 293 -9.77 28.34 23.68
C PRO A 293 -8.88 29.12 22.71
N GLN A 294 -8.78 28.61 21.49
CA GLN A 294 -8.08 29.21 20.36
C GLN A 294 -8.96 29.16 19.10
N GLU A 295 -8.45 29.69 17.98
CA GLU A 295 -9.14 29.52 16.70
C GLU A 295 -9.23 28.03 16.35
N ASN A 296 -10.38 27.60 15.84
CA ASN A 296 -10.67 26.22 15.53
C ASN A 296 -10.48 25.25 16.71
N SER A 297 -10.78 25.68 17.92
CA SER A 297 -10.72 24.79 19.08
C SER A 297 -12.09 24.27 19.49
N ILE A 298 -12.09 23.03 19.95
CA ILE A 298 -13.28 22.32 20.43
C ILE A 298 -13.03 21.88 21.87
N LEU A 299 -13.90 22.27 22.80
CA LEU A 299 -13.88 21.77 24.18
C LEU A 299 -14.38 20.33 24.20
N VAL A 300 -13.58 19.41 24.72
CA VAL A 300 -13.91 17.98 24.76
C VAL A 300 -13.76 17.40 26.17
N LYS A 301 -14.33 16.22 26.36
CA LYS A 301 -14.09 15.39 27.56
C LYS A 301 -13.28 14.16 27.15
N ILE A 302 -12.19 13.89 27.84
CA ILE A 302 -11.41 12.66 27.62
C ILE A 302 -12.20 11.45 28.14
N LYS A 303 -12.44 10.46 27.29
CA LYS A 303 -13.06 9.16 27.64
C LYS A 303 -12.04 8.11 27.99
N THR A 304 -11.03 7.94 27.11
CA THR A 304 -9.97 6.96 27.31
C THR A 304 -8.62 7.56 27.04
N ASN A 305 -7.62 7.01 27.73
CA ASN A 305 -6.22 7.34 27.58
C ASN A 305 -5.44 6.02 27.51
N GLU A 306 -4.94 5.70 26.32
CA GLU A 306 -4.29 4.43 25.99
C GLU A 306 -2.82 4.66 25.64
N ASP A 307 -1.90 4.13 26.47
CA ASP A 307 -0.45 4.22 26.23
C ASP A 307 0.02 3.07 25.33
N PHE A 308 0.45 3.39 24.11
CA PHE A 308 1.01 2.44 23.14
C PHE A 308 2.55 2.32 23.24
N GLY A 309 3.17 2.89 24.28
CA GLY A 309 4.62 2.84 24.50
C GLY A 309 5.41 3.93 23.77
N ASN A 310 5.08 4.24 22.53
CA ASN A 310 5.71 5.29 21.72
C ASN A 310 4.83 6.53 21.54
N TYR A 311 3.54 6.42 21.79
CA TYR A 311 2.56 7.53 21.81
C TYR A 311 1.40 7.20 22.73
N ILE A 312 0.61 8.19 23.06
CA ILE A 312 -0.67 8.05 23.74
C ILE A 312 -1.79 8.34 22.76
N LEU A 313 -2.81 7.49 22.75
CA LEU A 313 -4.06 7.70 22.02
C LEU A 313 -5.15 8.14 22.99
N LEU A 314 -5.63 9.36 22.85
CA LEU A 314 -6.79 9.85 23.56
C LEU A 314 -8.03 9.65 22.71
N THR A 315 -9.10 9.10 23.30
CA THR A 315 -10.45 9.18 22.73
C THR A 315 -11.21 10.23 23.51
N CYS A 316 -11.59 11.30 22.83
CA CYS A 316 -12.29 12.42 23.39
C CYS A 316 -13.73 12.47 22.89
N GLU A 317 -14.66 12.92 23.73
CA GLU A 317 -16.07 13.10 23.38
C GLU A 317 -16.38 14.59 23.20
N PHE A 318 -17.05 14.89 22.12
CA PHE A 318 -17.60 16.21 21.79
C PHE A 318 -18.98 16.02 21.17
N ASP A 319 -20.00 16.60 21.80
CA ASP A 319 -21.41 16.37 21.42
C ASP A 319 -21.70 14.87 21.29
N ASN A 320 -22.03 14.41 20.08
CA ASN A 320 -22.25 12.98 19.76
C ASN A 320 -21.09 12.36 18.98
N PHE A 321 -19.92 13.00 18.94
CA PHE A 321 -18.75 12.54 18.19
C PHE A 321 -17.65 12.06 19.14
N GLU A 322 -16.96 11.03 18.70
CA GLU A 322 -15.69 10.60 19.32
C GLU A 322 -14.53 11.07 18.43
N ILE A 323 -13.59 11.82 19.02
CA ILE A 323 -12.42 12.36 18.34
C ILE A 323 -11.19 11.66 18.89
N LYS A 324 -10.41 11.00 18.04
CA LYS A 324 -9.14 10.38 18.40
C LYS A 324 -7.99 11.36 18.21
N VAL A 325 -7.17 11.50 19.23
CA VAL A 325 -6.01 12.38 19.23
C VAL A 325 -4.77 11.59 19.60
N LYS A 326 -3.75 11.66 18.77
CA LYS A 326 -2.47 11.01 19.01
C LYS A 326 -1.45 12.03 19.50
N ILE A 327 -0.99 11.84 20.73
CA ILE A 327 -0.03 12.74 21.36
C ILE A 327 1.29 12.01 21.66
N LYS A 328 2.36 12.78 21.83
CA LYS A 328 3.64 12.22 22.27
C LYS A 328 3.51 11.73 23.72
N ARG A 329 4.23 10.66 24.07
CA ARG A 329 4.16 10.06 25.41
C ARG A 329 4.60 11.00 26.52
N ASP A 330 5.53 11.89 26.23
CA ASP A 330 6.06 12.89 27.16
C ASP A 330 5.22 14.20 27.20
N GLN A 331 4.18 14.29 26.38
CA GLN A 331 3.29 15.45 26.37
C GLN A 331 2.32 15.39 27.54
N SER A 332 2.29 16.44 28.37
CA SER A 332 1.32 16.57 29.46
C SER A 332 -0.09 16.78 28.91
N ILE A 333 -1.05 16.12 29.58
CA ILE A 333 -2.47 16.34 29.33
C ILE A 333 -2.92 17.47 30.27
N PRO A 334 -3.39 18.62 29.74
CA PRO A 334 -3.63 19.82 30.56
C PRO A 334 -4.74 19.66 31.61
N SER A 335 -5.83 18.94 31.25
CA SER A 335 -7.01 18.71 32.11
C SER A 335 -7.82 17.53 31.59
N GLU A 336 -8.85 17.12 32.34
CA GLU A 336 -9.83 16.12 31.86
C GLU A 336 -10.74 16.66 30.75
N THR A 337 -10.82 17.98 30.63
CA THR A 337 -11.63 18.69 29.62
C THR A 337 -10.77 19.69 28.84
N PRO A 338 -9.83 19.23 27.99
CA PRO A 338 -8.98 20.10 27.22
C PRO A 338 -9.72 20.69 26.01
N TYR A 339 -9.11 21.71 25.40
CA TYR A 339 -9.44 22.13 24.05
C TYR A 339 -8.63 21.34 23.04
N LEU A 340 -9.27 20.82 22.00
CA LEU A 340 -8.61 20.27 20.82
C LEU A 340 -8.54 21.35 19.74
N ILE A 341 -7.34 21.72 19.34
CA ILE A 341 -7.12 22.65 18.23
C ILE A 341 -7.05 21.84 16.94
N LEU A 342 -7.85 22.22 15.96
CA LEU A 342 -7.91 21.63 14.62
C LEU A 342 -7.32 22.63 13.61
N PRO A 343 -6.01 22.55 13.30
CA PRO A 343 -5.37 23.51 12.42
C PRO A 343 -6.05 23.57 11.05
N LYS A 344 -6.43 24.76 10.60
CA LYS A 344 -7.19 24.98 9.35
C LYS A 344 -6.49 24.42 8.10
N SER A 345 -5.15 24.48 8.07
CA SER A 345 -4.33 23.92 6.98
C SER A 345 -4.30 22.38 6.93
N ARG A 346 -4.78 21.72 7.99
CA ARG A 346 -4.80 20.24 8.12
C ARG A 346 -6.21 19.67 8.01
N LEU A 347 -7.22 20.51 7.84
CA LEU A 347 -8.59 20.08 7.60
C LEU A 347 -8.75 19.65 6.14
N CYS A 348 -9.33 18.48 5.95
CA CYS A 348 -9.74 17.94 4.66
C CYS A 348 -11.27 18.07 4.52
N LEU A 349 -11.73 18.71 3.46
CA LEU A 349 -13.17 18.83 3.18
C LEU A 349 -13.55 17.92 2.03
N TYR A 350 -14.56 17.07 2.25
CA TYR A 350 -15.07 16.12 1.26
C TYR A 350 -16.48 16.47 0.87
N GLU A 351 -16.74 16.47 -0.42
CA GLU A 351 -18.07 16.55 -1.01
C GLU A 351 -18.37 15.28 -1.77
N ASN A 352 -19.48 14.59 -1.45
CA ASN A 352 -19.83 13.32 -2.06
C ASN A 352 -18.67 12.32 -2.04
N GLU A 353 -18.01 12.18 -0.89
CA GLU A 353 -16.86 11.30 -0.62
C GLU A 353 -15.54 11.74 -1.31
N LYS A 354 -15.50 12.78 -2.12
CA LYS A 354 -14.30 13.28 -2.81
C LYS A 354 -13.73 14.53 -2.15
N LEU A 355 -12.42 14.58 -2.04
CA LEU A 355 -11.69 15.74 -1.51
C LEU A 355 -11.89 16.94 -2.43
N ILE A 356 -12.23 18.08 -1.85
CA ILE A 356 -12.49 19.33 -2.58
C ILE A 356 -11.59 20.49 -2.16
N ASN A 357 -10.64 20.29 -1.25
CA ASN A 357 -9.70 21.32 -0.77
C ASN A 357 -8.24 20.96 -1.06
#